data_eeee8d4914505f4dbbee07865b547ad1
#
_entry.id   eeee8d4914505f4dbbee07865b547ad1
#
_cell.length_a   1.000
_cell.length_b   1.000
_cell.length_c   1.000
_cell.angle_alpha   90.00
_cell.angle_beta   90.00
_cell.angle_gamma   90.00
#
_symmetry.space_group_name_H-M   'P 1'
#
loop_
_entity.id
_entity.type
_entity.pdbx_description
1 polymer ?
#
loop_
_entity_poly.entity_id
_entity_poly.type
_entity_poly.pdbx_seq_one_letter_code
_entity_poly.pdbx_strand_id
1 'polypeptide(L)'
;MLKLGSHVGMSGRKMMLGSVEEALSYGANTFMIYTGAPQNTRRKDISELNIDAAWKLMEENDIHEFVIHAPYIINLGNTINPDTYQLATDFLRLELTRADACRSNIMVLHPGAHVGAGVEAGIASVVKGLNEVLTDDTSCLVALETMAGKGTCLLYTSPSPRD
;
A
#
# COMPACT_ATOMS: atom_id res chain seq x y z
N MET A 1 6.30 22.84 -1.87
CA MET A 1 5.25 22.87 -2.93
C MET A 1 4.14 21.90 -2.55
N LEU A 2 2.87 22.19 -2.86
CA LEU A 2 1.76 21.26 -2.64
C LEU A 2 1.95 20.03 -3.53
N LYS A 3 1.85 18.83 -2.95
CA LYS A 3 1.83 17.57 -3.70
C LYS A 3 0.39 17.23 -4.05
N LEU A 4 0.12 17.09 -5.33
CA LEU A 4 -1.21 16.80 -5.85
C LEU A 4 -1.11 15.72 -6.92
N GLY A 5 -1.87 14.66 -6.73
CA GLY A 5 -1.88 13.50 -7.62
C GLY A 5 -3.11 12.63 -7.43
N SER A 6 -3.12 11.51 -8.11
CA SER A 6 -4.18 10.51 -8.02
C SER A 6 -3.62 9.10 -7.96
N HIS A 7 -4.49 8.15 -7.69
CA HIS A 7 -4.18 6.74 -7.89
C HIS A 7 -4.15 6.46 -9.40
N VAL A 8 -3.05 5.88 -9.89
CA VAL A 8 -2.84 5.54 -11.29
C VAL A 8 -2.59 4.04 -11.46
N GLY A 9 -2.81 3.54 -12.66
CA GLY A 9 -2.63 2.12 -12.95
C GLY A 9 -1.16 1.73 -13.07
N MET A 10 -0.82 0.50 -12.64
CA MET A 10 0.48 -0.13 -12.88
C MET A 10 0.27 -1.46 -13.59
N SER A 11 0.20 -1.43 -14.91
CA SER A 11 -0.18 -2.59 -15.71
C SER A 11 0.43 -2.60 -17.11
N GLY A 12 0.10 -3.61 -17.89
CA GLY A 12 0.56 -3.75 -19.26
C GLY A 12 2.06 -4.00 -19.38
N ARG A 13 2.66 -3.53 -20.46
CA ARG A 13 4.11 -3.69 -20.74
C ARG A 13 4.95 -2.59 -20.07
N LYS A 14 4.36 -1.42 -19.85
CA LYS A 14 5.07 -0.24 -19.32
C LYS A 14 5.18 -0.27 -17.79
N MET A 15 4.30 -0.96 -17.10
CA MET A 15 4.28 -1.06 -15.64
C MET A 15 4.45 0.31 -14.96
N MET A 16 5.45 0.52 -14.09
CA MET A 16 5.67 1.77 -13.37
C MET A 16 5.93 2.97 -14.30
N LEU A 17 6.62 2.76 -15.42
CA LEU A 17 6.77 3.81 -16.43
C LEU A 17 5.41 4.31 -16.94
N GLY A 18 4.47 3.39 -17.18
CA GLY A 18 3.11 3.75 -17.59
C GLY A 18 2.34 4.51 -16.51
N SER A 19 2.60 4.19 -15.23
CA SER A 19 2.02 4.93 -14.10
C SER A 19 2.48 6.39 -14.07
N VAL A 20 3.77 6.63 -14.31
CA VAL A 20 4.33 8.00 -14.39
C VAL A 20 3.74 8.76 -15.56
N GLU A 21 3.67 8.14 -16.76
CA GLU A 21 3.05 8.75 -17.94
C GLU A 21 1.58 9.14 -17.69
N GLU A 22 0.84 8.27 -17.00
CA GLU A 22 -0.55 8.54 -16.63
C GLU A 22 -0.64 9.72 -15.66
N ALA A 23 0.16 9.74 -14.59
CA ALA A 23 0.21 10.83 -13.64
C ALA A 23 0.53 12.19 -14.31
N LEU A 24 1.52 12.20 -15.18
CA LEU A 24 1.92 13.39 -15.95
C LEU A 24 0.79 13.89 -16.87
N SER A 25 -0.02 12.98 -17.43
CA SER A 25 -1.16 13.36 -18.29
C SER A 25 -2.21 14.19 -17.57
N TYR A 26 -2.27 14.10 -16.23
CA TYR A 26 -3.15 14.89 -15.36
C TYR A 26 -2.48 16.14 -14.78
N GLY A 27 -1.20 16.37 -15.10
CA GLY A 27 -0.42 17.44 -14.48
C GLY A 27 -0.09 17.17 -13.00
N ALA A 28 -0.09 15.91 -12.58
CA ALA A 28 0.24 15.53 -11.23
C ALA A 28 1.74 15.65 -10.94
N ASN A 29 2.10 16.00 -9.70
CA ASN A 29 3.48 16.05 -9.22
C ASN A 29 3.79 15.01 -8.13
N THR A 30 2.87 14.08 -7.92
CA THR A 30 2.99 12.84 -7.15
C THR A 30 1.90 11.87 -7.62
N PHE A 31 1.95 10.61 -7.22
CA PHE A 31 0.92 9.62 -7.55
C PHE A 31 0.90 8.48 -6.54
N MET A 32 -0.09 7.62 -6.62
CA MET A 32 -0.18 6.38 -5.83
C MET A 32 -0.41 5.19 -6.76
N ILE A 33 0.19 4.05 -6.44
CA ILE A 33 0.05 2.80 -7.19
C ILE A 33 -0.15 1.59 -6.26
N TYR A 34 -0.76 0.54 -6.81
CA TYR A 34 -0.55 -0.83 -6.33
C TYR A 34 0.61 -1.47 -7.12
N THR A 35 1.45 -2.28 -6.48
CA THR A 35 2.55 -2.99 -7.18
C THR A 35 2.08 -4.18 -8.02
N GLY A 36 0.78 -4.41 -8.07
CA GLY A 36 0.06 -5.43 -8.83
C GLY A 36 -1.42 -5.34 -8.55
N ALA A 37 -2.23 -6.28 -9.05
CA ALA A 37 -3.67 -6.26 -8.82
C ALA A 37 -4.01 -6.37 -7.32
N PRO A 38 -4.78 -5.42 -6.74
CA PRO A 38 -5.01 -5.35 -5.30
C PRO A 38 -5.91 -6.47 -4.75
N GLN A 39 -6.62 -7.19 -5.62
CA GLN A 39 -7.55 -8.27 -5.27
C GLN A 39 -6.94 -9.67 -5.28
N ASN A 40 -5.64 -9.81 -5.60
CA ASN A 40 -4.98 -11.11 -5.62
C ASN A 40 -3.49 -11.01 -5.25
N THR A 41 -2.85 -12.15 -5.09
CA THR A 41 -1.44 -12.27 -4.71
C THR A 41 -0.48 -12.38 -5.89
N ARG A 42 -0.98 -12.35 -7.13
CA ARG A 42 -0.10 -12.46 -8.30
C ARG A 42 0.72 -11.19 -8.47
N ARG A 43 2.03 -11.37 -8.60
CA ARG A 43 2.98 -10.29 -8.81
C ARG A 43 3.90 -10.62 -9.96
N LYS A 44 4.15 -9.65 -10.83
CA LYS A 44 5.23 -9.74 -11.79
C LYS A 44 6.58 -9.66 -11.08
N ASP A 45 7.60 -10.22 -11.68
CA ASP A 45 8.97 -10.05 -11.21
C ASP A 45 9.34 -8.57 -11.14
N ILE A 46 10.18 -8.20 -10.17
CA ILE A 46 10.61 -6.81 -9.97
C ILE A 46 11.34 -6.29 -11.20
N SER A 47 12.12 -7.14 -11.87
CA SER A 47 12.84 -6.78 -13.10
C SER A 47 11.94 -6.38 -14.28
N GLU A 48 10.64 -6.77 -14.24
CA GLU A 48 9.67 -6.42 -15.27
C GLU A 48 8.92 -5.09 -15.00
N LEU A 49 9.20 -4.43 -13.87
CA LEU A 49 8.43 -3.25 -13.43
C LEU A 49 8.83 -1.94 -14.10
N ASN A 50 9.91 -1.93 -14.91
CA ASN A 50 10.43 -0.73 -15.59
C ASN A 50 10.75 0.43 -14.64
N ILE A 51 11.33 0.12 -13.47
CA ILE A 51 11.58 1.06 -12.38
C ILE A 51 12.53 2.18 -12.82
N ASP A 52 13.69 1.84 -13.39
CA ASP A 52 14.70 2.84 -13.77
C ASP A 52 14.19 3.81 -14.83
N ALA A 53 13.44 3.31 -15.83
CA ALA A 53 12.82 4.16 -16.84
C ALA A 53 11.76 5.08 -16.23
N ALA A 54 11.00 4.59 -15.26
CA ALA A 54 10.01 5.38 -14.52
C ALA A 54 10.68 6.50 -13.72
N TRP A 55 11.73 6.19 -12.96
CA TRP A 55 12.48 7.18 -12.18
C TRP A 55 13.12 8.24 -13.05
N LYS A 56 13.71 7.85 -14.20
CA LYS A 56 14.24 8.82 -15.15
C LYS A 56 13.17 9.80 -15.61
N LEU A 57 11.99 9.32 -15.98
CA LEU A 57 10.88 10.19 -16.41
C LEU A 57 10.36 11.05 -15.25
N MET A 58 10.33 10.54 -14.02
CA MET A 58 9.98 11.31 -12.82
C MET A 58 10.95 12.47 -12.60
N GLU A 59 12.27 12.20 -12.65
CA GLU A 59 13.32 13.21 -12.49
C GLU A 59 13.24 14.31 -13.56
N GLU A 60 13.00 13.94 -14.82
CA GLU A 60 12.81 14.88 -15.93
C GLU A 60 11.59 15.80 -15.75
N ASN A 61 10.64 15.43 -14.88
CA ASN A 61 9.39 16.16 -14.62
C ASN A 61 9.24 16.63 -13.16
N ASP A 62 10.33 16.70 -12.40
CA ASP A 62 10.36 17.20 -11.02
C ASP A 62 9.44 16.43 -10.04
N ILE A 63 9.22 15.12 -10.30
CA ILE A 63 8.52 14.20 -9.43
C ILE A 63 9.56 13.41 -8.62
N HIS A 64 9.60 13.60 -7.31
CA HIS A 64 10.62 13.01 -6.44
C HIS A 64 10.08 11.95 -5.48
N GLU A 65 8.76 11.81 -5.40
CA GLU A 65 8.12 10.86 -4.48
C GLU A 65 6.77 10.38 -5.03
N PHE A 66 6.40 9.19 -4.64
CA PHE A 66 5.08 8.61 -4.87
C PHE A 66 4.76 7.64 -3.73
N VAL A 67 3.51 7.20 -3.65
CA VAL A 67 3.01 6.34 -2.59
C VAL A 67 2.65 4.97 -3.15
N ILE A 68 2.99 3.91 -2.44
CA ILE A 68 2.47 2.56 -2.71
C ILE A 68 1.30 2.30 -1.77
N HIS A 69 0.20 1.79 -2.31
CA HIS A 69 -0.91 1.28 -1.51
C HIS A 69 -0.80 -0.24 -1.40
N ALA A 70 -0.81 -0.74 -0.18
CA ALA A 70 -0.85 -2.19 0.07
C ALA A 70 -2.19 -2.77 -0.42
N PRO A 71 -2.20 -3.99 -0.99
CA PRO A 71 -3.43 -4.62 -1.45
C PRO A 71 -4.42 -4.84 -0.31
N TYR A 72 -5.69 -4.57 -0.55
CA TYR A 72 -6.74 -4.71 0.47
C TYR A 72 -7.06 -6.15 0.88
N ILE A 73 -6.47 -7.14 0.22
CA ILE A 73 -6.53 -8.54 0.68
C ILE A 73 -5.69 -8.79 1.94
N ILE A 74 -4.77 -7.87 2.28
CA ILE A 74 -4.00 -7.92 3.53
C ILE A 74 -4.94 -7.55 4.68
N ASN A 75 -5.26 -8.52 5.54
CA ASN A 75 -6.07 -8.31 6.73
C ASN A 75 -5.35 -8.85 7.97
N LEU A 76 -4.52 -8.00 8.58
CA LEU A 76 -3.80 -8.30 9.83
C LEU A 76 -4.74 -8.41 11.04
N GLY A 77 -5.94 -7.83 10.96
CA GLY A 77 -6.93 -7.86 12.05
C GLY A 77 -7.73 -9.16 12.16
N ASN A 78 -7.55 -10.11 11.22
CA ASN A 78 -8.29 -11.37 11.24
C ASN A 78 -7.64 -12.38 12.21
N THR A 79 -8.28 -12.58 13.37
CA THR A 79 -7.84 -13.55 14.40
C THR A 79 -8.56 -14.89 14.32
N ILE A 80 -9.59 -14.99 13.46
CA ILE A 80 -10.43 -16.20 13.38
C ILE A 80 -9.78 -17.25 12.48
N ASN A 81 -9.13 -16.81 11.39
CA ASN A 81 -8.51 -17.69 10.44
C ASN A 81 -6.97 -17.49 10.41
N PRO A 82 -6.20 -18.42 11.02
CA PRO A 82 -4.74 -18.33 11.05
C PRO A 82 -4.09 -18.25 9.67
N ASP A 83 -4.63 -18.96 8.67
CA ASP A 83 -4.08 -18.97 7.31
C ASP A 83 -4.23 -17.58 6.66
N THR A 84 -5.33 -16.88 6.94
CA THR A 84 -5.51 -15.50 6.46
C THR A 84 -4.52 -14.55 7.11
N TYR A 85 -4.25 -14.69 8.40
CA TYR A 85 -3.26 -13.91 9.11
C TYR A 85 -1.84 -14.16 8.56
N GLN A 86 -1.47 -15.45 8.40
CA GLN A 86 -0.18 -15.82 7.82
C GLN A 86 -0.01 -15.26 6.40
N LEU A 87 -1.03 -15.42 5.56
CA LEU A 87 -1.03 -14.83 4.22
C LEU A 87 -0.83 -13.30 4.27
N ALA A 88 -1.51 -12.62 5.19
CA ALA A 88 -1.43 -11.17 5.32
C ALA A 88 -0.02 -10.71 5.73
N THR A 89 0.62 -11.39 6.69
CA THR A 89 1.99 -11.07 7.12
C THR A 89 3.03 -11.34 6.03
N ASP A 90 2.95 -12.50 5.38
CA ASP A 90 3.88 -12.87 4.31
C ASP A 90 3.74 -11.94 3.11
N PHE A 91 2.49 -11.59 2.78
CA PHE A 91 2.24 -10.73 1.65
C PHE A 91 2.61 -9.26 1.93
N LEU A 92 2.46 -8.79 3.17
CA LEU A 92 2.95 -7.47 3.56
C LEU A 92 4.48 -7.38 3.45
N ARG A 93 5.22 -8.42 3.89
CA ARG A 93 6.68 -8.48 3.68
C ARG A 93 7.06 -8.39 2.20
N LEU A 94 6.35 -9.14 1.36
CA LEU A 94 6.56 -9.08 -0.08
C LEU A 94 6.32 -7.67 -0.64
N GLU A 95 5.23 -7.02 -0.24
CA GLU A 95 4.91 -5.67 -0.70
C GLU A 95 5.93 -4.63 -0.21
N LEU A 96 6.46 -4.76 1.00
CA LEU A 96 7.55 -3.90 1.49
C LEU A 96 8.85 -4.08 0.70
N THR A 97 9.21 -5.33 0.39
CA THR A 97 10.36 -5.61 -0.51
C THR A 97 10.16 -4.97 -1.88
N ARG A 98 8.93 -4.98 -2.39
CA ARG A 98 8.61 -4.35 -3.68
C ARG A 98 8.61 -2.83 -3.59
N ALA A 99 8.17 -2.27 -2.46
CA ALA A 99 8.23 -0.83 -2.21
C ALA A 99 9.68 -0.32 -2.18
N ASP A 100 10.56 -1.04 -1.50
CA ASP A 100 11.99 -0.75 -1.47
C ASP A 100 12.60 -0.83 -2.88
N ALA A 101 12.34 -1.89 -3.63
CA ALA A 101 12.79 -2.03 -5.01
C ALA A 101 12.27 -0.90 -5.92
N CYS A 102 11.03 -0.45 -5.74
CA CYS A 102 10.46 0.69 -6.43
C CYS A 102 10.98 2.04 -5.92
N ARG A 103 11.77 2.05 -4.84
CA ARG A 103 12.30 3.26 -4.17
C ARG A 103 11.19 4.17 -3.63
N SER A 104 10.10 3.58 -3.14
CA SER A 104 9.03 4.31 -2.44
C SER A 104 9.26 4.27 -0.93
N ASN A 105 9.19 5.42 -0.29
CA ASN A 105 9.39 5.55 1.16
C ASN A 105 8.09 5.45 1.96
N ILE A 106 6.94 5.35 1.31
CA ILE A 106 5.63 5.34 1.97
C ILE A 106 4.75 4.25 1.38
N MET A 107 4.20 3.42 2.29
CA MET A 107 3.16 2.46 1.97
C MET A 107 1.91 2.72 2.81
N VAL A 108 0.78 2.92 2.16
CA VAL A 108 -0.53 2.98 2.81
C VAL A 108 -1.06 1.58 3.02
N LEU A 109 -1.52 1.29 4.23
CA LEU A 109 -2.06 -0.02 4.62
C LEU A 109 -3.41 0.14 5.31
N HIS A 110 -4.43 -0.56 4.82
CA HIS A 110 -5.65 -0.77 5.58
C HIS A 110 -5.34 -1.69 6.78
N PRO A 111 -5.67 -1.30 8.02
CA PRO A 111 -5.41 -2.16 9.19
C PRO A 111 -6.22 -3.46 9.16
N GLY A 112 -7.27 -3.51 8.35
CA GLY A 112 -8.12 -4.67 8.19
C GLY A 112 -9.37 -4.66 9.07
N ALA A 113 -9.93 -5.85 9.27
CA ALA A 113 -11.19 -6.05 9.97
C ALA A 113 -11.07 -7.23 10.96
N HIS A 114 -11.71 -7.12 12.12
CA HIS A 114 -11.67 -8.15 13.19
C HIS A 114 -12.60 -9.35 12.94
N VAL A 115 -13.39 -9.33 11.88
CA VAL A 115 -14.27 -10.42 11.38
C VAL A 115 -15.11 -11.12 12.48
N GLY A 116 -15.55 -10.36 13.48
CA GLY A 116 -16.38 -10.87 14.58
C GLY A 116 -15.63 -11.21 15.87
N ALA A 117 -14.30 -11.18 15.90
CA ALA A 117 -13.52 -11.45 17.11
C ALA A 117 -13.51 -10.32 18.14
N GLY A 118 -13.99 -9.13 17.76
CA GLY A 118 -13.97 -7.92 18.57
C GLY A 118 -12.81 -7.00 18.26
N VAL A 119 -13.01 -5.71 18.51
CA VAL A 119 -12.08 -4.63 18.15
C VAL A 119 -10.73 -4.81 18.85
N GLU A 120 -10.72 -5.11 20.15
CA GLU A 120 -9.49 -5.27 20.92
C GLU A 120 -8.62 -6.42 20.38
N ALA A 121 -9.25 -7.57 20.09
CA ALA A 121 -8.55 -8.71 19.51
C ALA A 121 -7.99 -8.38 18.12
N GLY A 122 -8.75 -7.66 17.31
CA GLY A 122 -8.32 -7.20 15.99
C GLY A 122 -7.14 -6.25 16.07
N ILE A 123 -7.18 -5.26 16.96
CA ILE A 123 -6.06 -4.31 17.17
C ILE A 123 -4.81 -5.04 17.65
N ALA A 124 -4.93 -5.94 18.64
CA ALA A 124 -3.81 -6.74 19.12
C ALA A 124 -3.17 -7.57 17.99
N SER A 125 -4.00 -8.12 17.11
CA SER A 125 -3.53 -8.86 15.93
C SER A 125 -2.78 -7.97 14.93
N VAL A 126 -3.28 -6.77 14.65
CA VAL A 126 -2.58 -5.80 13.80
C VAL A 126 -1.23 -5.41 14.39
N VAL A 127 -1.18 -5.07 15.68
CA VAL A 127 0.06 -4.74 16.39
C VAL A 127 1.06 -5.90 16.29
N LYS A 128 0.60 -7.13 16.56
CA LYS A 128 1.42 -8.32 16.42
C LYS A 128 1.98 -8.47 15.00
N GLY A 129 1.12 -8.38 13.98
CA GLY A 129 1.51 -8.53 12.58
C GLY A 129 2.50 -7.45 12.11
N LEU A 130 2.30 -6.21 12.52
CA LEU A 130 3.25 -5.13 12.21
C LEU A 130 4.60 -5.36 12.88
N ASN A 131 4.63 -5.77 14.16
CA ASN A 131 5.87 -6.07 14.87
C ASN A 131 6.61 -7.31 14.29
N GLU A 132 5.90 -8.25 13.69
CA GLU A 132 6.50 -9.40 13.01
C GLU A 132 7.09 -9.04 11.64
N VAL A 133 6.56 -8.01 10.99
CA VAL A 133 6.91 -7.65 9.60
C VAL A 133 7.89 -6.50 9.55
N LEU A 134 7.70 -5.47 10.39
CA LEU A 134 8.57 -4.30 10.43
C LEU A 134 9.81 -4.59 11.30
N THR A 135 10.97 -4.27 10.76
CA THR A 135 12.27 -4.40 11.42
C THR A 135 13.00 -3.06 11.40
N ASP A 136 14.10 -2.94 12.14
CA ASP A 136 14.94 -1.74 12.12
C ASP A 136 15.51 -1.43 10.73
N ASP A 137 15.59 -2.44 9.86
CA ASP A 137 16.06 -2.30 8.48
C ASP A 137 14.92 -1.90 7.50
N THR A 138 13.67 -1.79 7.96
CA THR A 138 12.55 -1.41 7.10
C THR A 138 12.63 0.08 6.75
N SER A 139 12.97 0.40 5.50
CA SER A 139 13.13 1.77 5.02
C SER A 139 11.78 2.46 4.73
N CYS A 140 10.75 1.67 4.43
CA CYS A 140 9.43 2.16 4.02
C CYS A 140 8.54 2.44 5.24
N LEU A 141 8.05 3.67 5.36
CA LEU A 141 7.05 4.05 6.37
C LEU A 141 5.70 3.42 6.03
N VAL A 142 5.13 2.67 6.96
CA VAL A 142 3.75 2.13 6.84
C VAL A 142 2.76 3.10 7.46
N ALA A 143 1.94 3.73 6.63
CA ALA A 143 0.87 4.63 7.04
C ALA A 143 -0.45 3.87 7.13
N LEU A 144 -1.04 3.80 8.31
CA LEU A 144 -2.34 3.16 8.51
C LEU A 144 -3.46 4.08 8.01
N GLU A 145 -4.24 3.60 7.05
CA GLU A 145 -5.39 4.34 6.53
C GLU A 145 -6.63 4.11 7.37
N THR A 146 -7.28 5.21 7.78
CA THR A 146 -8.59 5.13 8.44
C THR A 146 -9.66 4.70 7.45
N MET A 147 -10.55 3.82 7.89
CA MET A 147 -11.58 3.23 7.04
C MET A 147 -12.96 3.86 7.30
N ALA A 148 -13.89 3.70 6.37
CA ALA A 148 -15.22 4.32 6.43
C ALA A 148 -16.19 3.68 7.45
N GLY A 149 -15.71 2.87 8.41
CA GLY A 149 -16.51 2.29 9.47
C GLY A 149 -17.54 1.24 9.02
N LYS A 150 -17.31 0.58 7.90
CA LYS A 150 -18.17 -0.51 7.42
C LYS A 150 -17.88 -1.83 8.13
N GLY A 151 -18.92 -2.48 8.65
CA GLY A 151 -18.83 -3.83 9.22
C GLY A 151 -17.90 -3.90 10.43
N THR A 152 -16.87 -4.75 10.33
CA THR A 152 -15.91 -5.02 11.42
C THR A 152 -14.54 -4.38 11.18
N CYS A 153 -14.46 -3.32 10.35
CA CYS A 153 -13.23 -2.60 10.07
C CYS A 153 -12.63 -1.99 11.34
N LEU A 154 -11.29 -1.97 11.39
CA LEU A 154 -10.50 -1.31 12.42
C LEU A 154 -10.11 0.10 11.97
N LEU A 155 -9.88 1.01 12.93
CA LEU A 155 -9.55 2.42 12.70
C LEU A 155 -10.61 3.14 11.85
N TYR A 156 -11.65 3.60 12.51
CA TYR A 156 -12.67 4.44 11.90
C TYR A 156 -12.13 5.86 11.68
N THR A 157 -12.66 6.54 10.66
CA THR A 157 -12.51 7.99 10.56
C THR A 157 -13.15 8.63 11.79
N SER A 158 -12.49 9.62 12.39
CA SER A 158 -13.15 10.51 13.33
C SER A 158 -14.36 11.13 12.64
N PRO A 159 -15.51 11.29 13.35
CA PRO A 159 -16.65 12.00 12.78
C PRO A 159 -16.15 13.37 12.29
N SER A 160 -16.45 13.66 11.03
CA SER A 160 -16.16 14.97 10.48
C SER A 160 -17.00 15.99 11.25
N PRO A 161 -16.47 17.20 11.54
CA PRO A 161 -17.30 18.28 12.09
C PRO A 161 -18.51 18.66 11.22
N ARG A 162 -18.66 18.02 10.06
CA ARG A 162 -19.74 18.22 9.09
C ARG A 162 -20.78 17.09 9.07
N ASP A 163 -20.58 16.03 9.87
CA ASP A 163 -21.54 14.91 10.00
C ASP A 163 -22.50 15.14 11.16
#